data_63dbcfa56d97edb95ef060c0603ea8d4
#
_entry.id   63dbcfa56d97edb95ef060c0603ea8d4
#
_cell.length_a   1.000
_cell.length_b   1.000
_cell.length_c   1.000
_cell.angle_alpha   90.00
_cell.angle_beta   90.00
_cell.angle_gamma   90.00
#
_symmetry.space_group_name_H-M   'P 1'
#
loop_
_entity.id
_entity.type
_entity.pdbx_description
1 polymer ?
#
loop_
_entity_poly.entity_id
_entity_poly.type
_entity_poly.pdbx_seq_one_letter_code
_entity_poly.pdbx_strand_id
1 'polypeptide(L)'
;VEFQKNFTNYYRVRRDADWLHKSYRFFEENKNNKTITFEEILRYLSNIEHNVKQTTKNPTGKAKTVEASFASKMLATINPSHPIWDSQVLHYLNIEVDGALCHEDKIEECIKVYQKIERDIATFIASVDGLQCIELFDKVFPSCKNFSDYKKIDFFLWSLGK
;
A
#
# COMPACT_ATOMS: atom_id res chain seq x y z
N VAL A 1 5.46 -14.83 12.93
CA VAL A 1 4.53 -14.35 13.98
C VAL A 1 4.90 -12.92 14.43
N GLU A 2 6.16 -12.62 14.78
CA GLU A 2 6.59 -11.30 15.24
C GLU A 2 6.49 -10.25 14.11
N PHE A 3 7.00 -10.55 12.92
CA PHE A 3 6.88 -9.69 11.75
C PHE A 3 5.43 -9.31 11.46
N GLN A 4 4.52 -10.28 11.42
CA GLN A 4 3.10 -10.05 11.14
C GLN A 4 2.48 -9.09 12.16
N LYS A 5 2.78 -9.27 13.46
CA LYS A 5 2.32 -8.39 14.53
C LYS A 5 2.85 -6.96 14.34
N ASN A 6 4.15 -6.84 14.06
CA ASN A 6 4.80 -5.55 13.85
C ASN A 6 4.25 -4.85 12.61
N PHE A 7 4.07 -5.56 11.50
CA PHE A 7 3.46 -5.04 10.27
C PHE A 7 2.02 -4.57 10.50
N THR A 8 1.17 -5.41 11.15
CA THR A 8 -0.22 -5.07 11.47
C THR A 8 -0.30 -3.82 12.33
N ASN A 9 0.55 -3.72 13.36
CA ASN A 9 0.57 -2.59 14.28
C ASN A 9 1.08 -1.31 13.59
N TYR A 10 2.17 -1.40 12.83
CA TYR A 10 2.78 -0.26 12.15
C TYR A 10 1.82 0.35 11.11
N TYR A 11 1.19 -0.50 10.30
CA TYR A 11 0.27 -0.06 9.26
C TYR A 11 -1.20 0.03 9.71
N ARG A 12 -1.48 -0.23 10.99
CA ARG A 12 -2.82 -0.17 11.60
C ARG A 12 -3.87 -0.96 10.82
N VAL A 13 -3.51 -2.16 10.39
CA VAL A 13 -4.41 -3.02 9.61
C VAL A 13 -5.56 -3.50 10.49
N ARG A 14 -6.80 -3.21 10.06
CA ARG A 14 -8.04 -3.55 10.80
C ARG A 14 -8.85 -4.57 10.00
N ARG A 15 -8.50 -5.85 10.14
CA ARG A 15 -9.19 -6.97 9.52
C ARG A 15 -9.32 -8.13 10.50
N ASP A 16 -10.25 -9.05 10.25
CA ASP A 16 -10.40 -10.24 11.08
C ASP A 16 -9.20 -11.19 10.95
N ALA A 17 -9.08 -12.11 11.91
CA ALA A 17 -7.94 -13.00 12.01
C ALA A 17 -7.80 -13.95 10.80
N ASP A 18 -8.93 -14.39 10.20
CA ASP A 18 -8.92 -15.28 9.04
C ASP A 18 -8.41 -14.56 7.79
N TRP A 19 -8.87 -13.33 7.56
CA TRP A 19 -8.37 -12.48 6.48
C TRP A 19 -6.86 -12.22 6.63
N LEU A 20 -6.41 -11.83 7.83
CA LEU A 20 -4.99 -11.59 8.11
C LEU A 20 -4.16 -12.87 7.90
N HIS A 21 -4.65 -14.02 8.35
CA HIS A 21 -3.94 -15.29 8.17
C HIS A 21 -3.72 -15.61 6.68
N LYS A 22 -4.76 -15.49 5.86
CA LYS A 22 -4.67 -15.74 4.41
C LYS A 22 -3.72 -14.74 3.73
N SER A 23 -3.82 -13.46 4.08
CA SER A 23 -2.97 -12.41 3.53
C SER A 23 -1.50 -12.61 3.87
N TYR A 24 -1.18 -12.96 5.12
CA TYR A 24 0.19 -13.20 5.53
C TYR A 24 0.77 -14.51 4.99
N ARG A 25 -0.06 -15.53 4.79
CA ARG A 25 0.36 -16.74 4.09
C ARG A 25 0.77 -16.43 2.66
N PHE A 26 -0.02 -15.68 1.93
CA PHE A 26 0.33 -15.20 0.59
C PHE A 26 1.62 -14.37 0.58
N PHE A 27 1.78 -13.49 1.57
CA PHE A 27 3.02 -12.71 1.72
C PHE A 27 4.25 -13.62 1.92
N GLU A 28 4.17 -14.62 2.82
CA GLU A 28 5.27 -15.56 3.06
C GLU A 28 5.64 -16.37 1.81
N GLU A 29 4.65 -16.78 1.03
CA GLU A 29 4.85 -17.49 -0.23
C GLU A 29 5.55 -16.62 -1.29
N ASN A 30 5.36 -15.28 -1.24
CA ASN A 30 5.83 -14.33 -2.23
C ASN A 30 6.95 -13.38 -1.76
N LYS A 31 7.38 -13.42 -0.50
CA LYS A 31 8.37 -12.46 0.06
C LYS A 31 9.70 -12.37 -0.68
N ASN A 32 10.07 -13.40 -1.42
CA ASN A 32 11.29 -13.45 -2.23
C ASN A 32 11.03 -13.23 -3.74
N ASN A 33 9.76 -13.10 -4.14
CA ASN A 33 9.38 -12.86 -5.53
C ASN A 33 9.48 -11.36 -5.87
N LYS A 34 10.66 -10.93 -6.35
CA LYS A 34 10.91 -9.52 -6.70
C LYS A 34 10.18 -9.04 -7.95
N THR A 35 9.54 -9.95 -8.69
CA THR A 35 8.77 -9.63 -9.90
C THR A 35 7.27 -9.57 -9.68
N ILE A 36 6.81 -9.87 -8.46
CA ILE A 36 5.39 -9.74 -8.11
C ILE A 36 4.92 -8.30 -8.31
N THR A 37 3.73 -8.14 -8.86
CA THR A 37 3.15 -6.84 -9.18
C THR A 37 2.12 -6.40 -8.14
N PHE A 38 1.85 -5.09 -8.11
CA PHE A 38 0.75 -4.54 -7.31
C PHE A 38 -0.59 -5.19 -7.68
N GLU A 39 -0.84 -5.38 -8.97
CA GLU A 39 -2.07 -5.98 -9.47
C GLU A 39 -2.26 -7.41 -8.95
N GLU A 40 -1.23 -8.26 -9.00
CA GLU A 40 -1.31 -9.65 -8.49
C GLU A 40 -1.65 -9.67 -7.00
N ILE A 41 -1.00 -8.83 -6.21
CA ILE A 41 -1.26 -8.72 -4.78
C ILE A 41 -2.69 -8.19 -4.54
N LEU A 42 -3.08 -7.12 -5.23
CA LEU A 42 -4.40 -6.50 -5.07
C LEU A 42 -5.52 -7.49 -5.40
N ARG A 43 -5.44 -8.17 -6.54
CA ARG A 43 -6.45 -9.17 -6.95
C ARG A 43 -6.56 -10.32 -5.97
N TYR A 44 -5.43 -10.82 -5.47
CA TYR A 44 -5.45 -11.86 -4.43
C TYR A 44 -6.16 -11.38 -3.17
N LEU A 45 -5.74 -10.24 -2.60
CA LEU A 45 -6.31 -9.69 -1.37
C LEU A 45 -7.79 -9.35 -1.51
N SER A 46 -8.20 -8.80 -2.65
CA SER A 46 -9.57 -8.42 -2.94
C SER A 46 -10.52 -9.62 -3.10
N ASN A 47 -9.98 -10.82 -3.30
CA ASN A 47 -10.74 -12.07 -3.34
C ASN A 47 -10.91 -12.74 -1.97
N ILE A 48 -10.20 -12.28 -0.95
CA ILE A 48 -10.37 -12.81 0.41
C ILE A 48 -11.65 -12.22 1.03
N GLU A 49 -12.57 -13.09 1.40
CA GLU A 49 -13.76 -12.69 2.16
C GLU A 49 -13.39 -12.40 3.63
N HIS A 50 -14.05 -11.42 4.21
CA HIS A 50 -13.97 -11.09 5.63
C HIS A 50 -15.36 -10.99 6.26
N ASN A 51 -15.44 -11.09 7.58
CA ASN A 51 -16.68 -11.02 8.30
C ASN A 51 -17.19 -9.58 8.38
N VAL A 52 -18.47 -9.40 8.11
CA VAL A 52 -19.19 -8.13 8.30
C VAL A 52 -20.49 -8.40 9.04
N LYS A 53 -21.13 -7.35 9.55
CA LYS A 53 -22.44 -7.48 10.19
C LYS A 53 -23.46 -8.05 9.20
N GLN A 54 -24.16 -9.11 9.60
CA GLN A 54 -25.27 -9.65 8.83
C GLN A 54 -26.40 -8.63 8.73
N THR A 55 -26.99 -8.52 7.55
CA THR A 55 -28.13 -7.67 7.24
C THR A 55 -29.06 -8.40 6.29
N THR A 56 -30.27 -7.86 6.07
CA THR A 56 -31.20 -8.38 5.07
C THR A 56 -30.62 -8.36 3.65
N LYS A 57 -29.73 -7.40 3.34
CA LYS A 57 -29.03 -7.32 2.03
C LYS A 57 -27.79 -8.21 1.97
N ASN A 58 -27.23 -8.60 3.13
CA ASN A 58 -26.08 -9.48 3.22
C ASN A 58 -26.31 -10.51 4.35
N PRO A 59 -27.11 -11.54 4.10
CA PRO A 59 -27.44 -12.56 5.12
C PRO A 59 -26.27 -13.49 5.43
N THR A 60 -25.27 -13.60 4.56
CA THR A 60 -24.07 -14.41 4.79
C THR A 60 -23.13 -13.78 5.81
N GLY A 61 -23.19 -12.46 6.00
CA GLY A 61 -22.22 -11.73 6.82
C GLY A 61 -20.79 -11.80 6.27
N LYS A 62 -20.63 -11.99 4.97
CA LYS A 62 -19.34 -12.02 4.26
C LYS A 62 -19.27 -10.89 3.25
N ALA A 63 -18.09 -10.28 3.12
CA ALA A 63 -17.84 -9.27 2.10
C ALA A 63 -16.40 -9.39 1.56
N LYS A 64 -16.22 -8.90 0.35
CA LYS A 64 -14.90 -8.67 -0.25
C LYS A 64 -14.65 -7.17 -0.29
N THR A 65 -13.43 -6.75 -0.05
CA THR A 65 -13.02 -5.33 -0.13
C THR A 65 -11.75 -5.18 -0.92
N VAL A 66 -11.61 -4.05 -1.59
CA VAL A 66 -10.41 -3.72 -2.37
C VAL A 66 -9.41 -3.05 -1.43
N GLU A 67 -8.28 -3.72 -1.19
CA GLU A 67 -7.28 -3.35 -0.17
C GLU A 67 -6.01 -2.73 -0.79
N ALA A 68 -6.17 -1.68 -1.61
CA ALA A 68 -5.07 -1.04 -2.34
C ALA A 68 -3.92 -0.58 -1.41
N SER A 69 -4.26 0.04 -0.28
CA SER A 69 -3.27 0.50 0.70
C SER A 69 -2.49 -0.67 1.33
N PHE A 70 -3.14 -1.79 1.60
CA PHE A 70 -2.46 -2.97 2.15
C PHE A 70 -1.60 -3.66 1.08
N ALA A 71 -2.12 -3.76 -0.15
CA ALA A 71 -1.39 -4.34 -1.28
C ALA A 71 -0.09 -3.58 -1.57
N SER A 72 -0.12 -2.24 -1.61
CA SER A 72 1.08 -1.42 -1.83
C SER A 72 2.11 -1.55 -0.71
N LYS A 73 1.67 -1.63 0.55
CA LYS A 73 2.54 -1.83 1.71
C LYS A 73 3.22 -3.20 1.67
N MET A 74 2.48 -4.22 1.24
CA MET A 74 3.03 -5.57 1.03
C MET A 74 4.06 -5.55 -0.09
N LEU A 75 3.75 -4.94 -1.24
CA LEU A 75 4.68 -4.80 -2.36
C LEU A 75 5.95 -4.05 -1.96
N ALA A 76 5.83 -2.88 -1.32
CA ALA A 76 6.98 -2.09 -0.86
C ALA A 76 7.83 -2.81 0.20
N THR A 77 7.27 -3.77 0.93
CA THR A 77 8.03 -4.62 1.86
C THR A 77 8.82 -5.70 1.10
N ILE A 78 8.24 -6.26 0.03
CA ILE A 78 8.93 -7.24 -0.84
C ILE A 78 10.00 -6.54 -1.68
N ASN A 79 9.66 -5.41 -2.28
CA ASN A 79 10.55 -4.62 -3.12
C ASN A 79 10.46 -3.14 -2.73
N PRO A 80 11.45 -2.59 -1.98
CA PRO A 80 11.44 -1.21 -1.49
C PRO A 80 11.52 -0.12 -2.58
N SER A 81 11.63 -0.50 -3.85
CA SER A 81 11.61 0.43 -5.00
C SER A 81 10.19 0.73 -5.49
N HIS A 82 9.17 0.43 -4.69
CA HIS A 82 7.78 0.73 -4.99
C HIS A 82 7.20 1.72 -3.96
N PRO A 83 6.35 2.67 -4.40
CA PRO A 83 5.70 3.61 -3.50
C PRO A 83 4.62 2.93 -2.65
N ILE A 84 4.26 3.60 -1.56
CA ILE A 84 3.13 3.19 -0.71
C ILE A 84 1.89 4.01 -1.10
N TRP A 85 0.78 3.32 -1.29
CA TRP A 85 -0.54 3.93 -1.36
C TRP A 85 -0.98 4.33 0.05
N ASP A 86 -0.99 5.61 0.32
CA ASP A 86 -1.45 6.19 1.57
C ASP A 86 -2.36 7.39 1.31
N SER A 87 -3.23 7.73 2.24
CA SER A 87 -4.14 8.88 2.11
C SER A 87 -3.38 10.20 1.92
N GLN A 88 -2.20 10.35 2.53
CA GLN A 88 -1.36 11.53 2.36
C GLN A 88 -0.79 11.59 0.94
N VAL A 89 -0.29 10.47 0.42
CA VAL A 89 0.21 10.39 -0.96
C VAL A 89 -0.89 10.77 -1.95
N LEU A 90 -2.09 10.20 -1.79
CA LEU A 90 -3.23 10.55 -2.65
C LEU A 90 -3.57 12.04 -2.58
N HIS A 91 -3.59 12.60 -1.36
CA HIS A 91 -3.86 14.02 -1.15
C HIS A 91 -2.83 14.90 -1.88
N TYR A 92 -1.52 14.64 -1.71
CA TYR A 92 -0.46 15.43 -2.36
C TYR A 92 -0.44 15.30 -3.89
N LEU A 93 -0.79 14.13 -4.40
CA LEU A 93 -0.89 13.91 -5.84
C LEU A 93 -2.23 14.37 -6.43
N ASN A 94 -3.12 14.91 -5.59
CA ASN A 94 -4.48 15.31 -5.96
C ASN A 94 -5.24 14.20 -6.70
N ILE A 95 -5.20 12.98 -6.11
CA ILE A 95 -5.84 11.79 -6.65
C ILE A 95 -7.07 11.45 -5.80
N GLU A 96 -8.22 11.34 -6.45
CA GLU A 96 -9.45 10.84 -5.86
C GLU A 96 -9.76 9.44 -6.43
N VAL A 97 -10.30 8.58 -5.58
CA VAL A 97 -10.76 7.23 -5.97
C VAL A 97 -12.26 7.16 -5.76
N ASP A 98 -13.01 6.83 -6.79
CA ASP A 98 -14.45 6.70 -6.69
C ASP A 98 -14.84 5.52 -5.79
N GLY A 99 -15.51 5.84 -4.68
CA GLY A 99 -16.00 4.86 -3.72
C GLY A 99 -17.26 4.08 -4.16
N ALA A 100 -17.95 4.58 -5.20
CA ALA A 100 -19.23 4.02 -5.65
C ALA A 100 -19.09 2.90 -6.68
N LEU A 101 -17.88 2.64 -7.18
CA LEU A 101 -17.60 1.61 -8.18
C LEU A 101 -17.97 0.19 -7.68
N CYS A 102 -18.40 -0.67 -8.58
CA CYS A 102 -18.53 -2.09 -8.30
C CYS A 102 -17.17 -2.71 -7.95
N HIS A 103 -17.16 -3.91 -7.38
CA HIS A 103 -15.93 -4.52 -6.85
C HIS A 103 -14.84 -4.66 -7.91
N GLU A 104 -15.16 -5.14 -9.10
CA GLU A 104 -14.21 -5.36 -10.18
C GLU A 104 -13.73 -4.02 -10.79
N ASP A 105 -14.65 -3.11 -11.08
CA ASP A 105 -14.30 -1.78 -11.59
C ASP A 105 -13.40 -1.02 -10.61
N LYS A 106 -13.60 -1.22 -9.30
CA LYS A 106 -12.77 -0.63 -8.27
C LYS A 106 -11.35 -1.22 -8.24
N ILE A 107 -11.19 -2.51 -8.51
CA ILE A 107 -9.87 -3.13 -8.67
C ILE A 107 -9.14 -2.49 -9.86
N GLU A 108 -9.80 -2.40 -11.01
CA GLU A 108 -9.22 -1.81 -12.22
C GLU A 108 -8.84 -0.33 -12.01
N GLU A 109 -9.70 0.43 -11.33
CA GLU A 109 -9.40 1.82 -11.00
C GLU A 109 -8.20 1.93 -10.04
N CYS A 110 -8.12 1.08 -9.01
CA CYS A 110 -6.99 1.07 -8.10
C CYS A 110 -5.67 0.71 -8.82
N ILE A 111 -5.70 -0.18 -9.81
CA ILE A 111 -4.52 -0.51 -10.61
C ILE A 111 -4.04 0.72 -11.39
N LYS A 112 -4.94 1.42 -12.09
CA LYS A 112 -4.62 2.64 -12.85
C LYS A 112 -4.07 3.75 -11.95
N VAL A 113 -4.71 3.95 -10.81
CA VAL A 113 -4.28 4.93 -9.80
C VAL A 113 -2.90 4.59 -9.27
N TYR A 114 -2.63 3.32 -8.96
CA TYR A 114 -1.31 2.91 -8.48
C TYR A 114 -0.20 3.14 -9.52
N GLN A 115 -0.47 2.82 -10.77
CA GLN A 115 0.45 3.11 -11.87
C GLN A 115 0.71 4.63 -12.02
N LYS A 116 -0.29 5.47 -11.74
CA LYS A 116 -0.09 6.92 -11.69
C LYS A 116 0.81 7.32 -10.53
N ILE A 117 0.58 6.78 -9.32
CA ILE A 117 1.43 7.02 -8.15
C ILE A 117 2.88 6.63 -8.45
N GLU A 118 3.12 5.47 -9.05
CA GLU A 118 4.47 5.01 -9.43
C GLU A 118 5.16 6.00 -10.36
N ARG A 119 4.47 6.45 -11.42
CA ARG A 119 5.04 7.42 -12.38
C ARG A 119 5.32 8.77 -11.72
N ASP A 120 4.38 9.30 -10.95
CA ASP A 120 4.50 10.63 -10.34
C ASP A 120 5.62 10.66 -9.30
N ILE A 121 5.71 9.64 -8.44
CA ILE A 121 6.78 9.52 -7.44
C ILE A 121 8.14 9.30 -8.12
N ALA A 122 8.23 8.45 -9.14
CA ALA A 122 9.48 8.25 -9.88
C ALA A 122 9.94 9.55 -10.56
N THR A 123 9.01 10.31 -11.14
CA THR A 123 9.30 11.61 -11.74
C THR A 123 9.80 12.62 -10.70
N PHE A 124 9.16 12.64 -9.52
CA PHE A 124 9.58 13.52 -8.43
C PHE A 124 10.98 13.14 -7.92
N ILE A 125 11.25 11.85 -7.67
CA ILE A 125 12.57 11.36 -7.23
C ILE A 125 13.68 11.81 -8.21
N ALA A 126 13.41 11.81 -9.51
CA ALA A 126 14.36 12.21 -10.54
C ALA A 126 14.48 13.73 -10.72
N SER A 127 13.62 14.52 -10.09
CA SER A 127 13.64 15.99 -10.17
C SER A 127 14.70 16.61 -9.25
N VAL A 128 15.04 17.88 -9.51
CA VAL A 128 15.96 18.65 -8.63
C VAL A 128 15.42 18.69 -7.19
N ASP A 129 14.12 18.94 -7.03
CA ASP A 129 13.50 19.04 -5.70
C ASP A 129 13.51 17.68 -4.99
N GLY A 130 13.22 16.58 -5.71
CA GLY A 130 13.27 15.23 -5.17
C GLY A 130 14.68 14.85 -4.69
N LEU A 131 15.70 15.14 -5.48
CA LEU A 131 17.10 14.92 -5.10
C LEU A 131 17.50 15.74 -3.85
N GLN A 132 17.06 16.98 -3.76
CA GLN A 132 17.29 17.82 -2.58
C GLN A 132 16.56 17.26 -1.33
N CYS A 133 15.35 16.79 -1.48
CA CYS A 133 14.61 16.13 -0.38
C CYS A 133 15.35 14.89 0.12
N ILE A 134 15.84 14.04 -0.78
CA ILE A 134 16.60 12.83 -0.43
C ILE A 134 17.91 13.20 0.29
N GLU A 135 18.64 14.18 -0.23
CA GLU A 135 19.88 14.67 0.39
C GLU A 135 19.62 15.24 1.79
N LEU A 136 18.55 16.02 1.95
CA LEU A 136 18.15 16.55 3.25
C LEU A 136 17.78 15.43 4.23
N PHE A 137 17.01 14.43 3.77
CA PHE A 137 16.67 13.27 4.59
C PHE A 137 17.94 12.56 5.10
N ASP A 138 18.92 12.32 4.22
CA ASP A 138 20.17 11.65 4.56
C ASP A 138 21.03 12.45 5.56
N LYS A 139 20.95 13.77 5.51
CA LYS A 139 21.61 14.66 6.49
C LYS A 139 20.93 14.63 7.86
N VAL A 140 19.60 14.64 7.88
CA VAL A 140 18.81 14.68 9.12
C VAL A 140 18.74 13.30 9.79
N PHE A 141 18.68 12.23 8.99
CA PHE A 141 18.54 10.84 9.45
C PHE A 141 19.66 9.93 8.93
N PRO A 142 20.92 10.16 9.33
CA PRO A 142 22.07 9.42 8.77
C PRO A 142 21.99 7.90 9.01
N SER A 143 21.32 7.43 10.06
CA SER A 143 21.06 6.01 10.33
C SER A 143 20.10 5.35 9.33
N CYS A 144 19.31 6.14 8.60
CA CYS A 144 18.34 5.70 7.61
C CYS A 144 18.82 5.90 6.15
N LYS A 145 20.10 6.26 5.96
CA LYS A 145 20.66 6.56 4.63
C LYS A 145 20.50 5.39 3.63
N ASN A 146 20.47 4.16 4.13
CA ASN A 146 20.31 2.95 3.32
C ASN A 146 18.85 2.65 2.91
N PHE A 147 17.89 3.49 3.30
CA PHE A 147 16.52 3.35 2.81
C PHE A 147 16.48 3.67 1.32
N SER A 148 15.53 3.03 0.60
CA SER A 148 15.27 3.39 -0.79
C SER A 148 14.77 4.85 -0.89
N ASP A 149 15.00 5.48 -2.04
CA ASP A 149 14.52 6.85 -2.28
C ASP A 149 12.99 6.94 -2.18
N TYR A 150 12.27 5.91 -2.63
CA TYR A 150 10.83 5.79 -2.44
C TYR A 150 10.45 5.85 -0.96
N LYS A 151 11.18 5.15 -0.10
CA LYS A 151 10.91 5.15 1.34
C LYS A 151 11.21 6.49 2.00
N LYS A 152 12.28 7.19 1.57
CA LYS A 152 12.62 8.53 2.05
C LYS A 152 11.54 9.54 1.65
N ILE A 153 11.05 9.49 0.41
CA ILE A 153 9.97 10.35 -0.06
C ILE A 153 8.66 10.03 0.64
N ASP A 154 8.34 8.75 0.90
CA ASP A 154 7.17 8.36 1.70
C ASP A 154 7.18 9.02 3.08
N PHE A 155 8.30 8.99 3.80
CA PHE A 155 8.45 9.68 5.09
C PHE A 155 8.30 11.19 4.97
N PHE A 156 8.85 11.79 3.91
CA PHE A 156 8.73 13.22 3.65
C PHE A 156 7.25 13.62 3.45
N LEU A 157 6.55 12.95 2.55
CA LEU A 157 5.12 13.19 2.29
C LEU A 157 4.27 13.00 3.55
N TRP A 158 4.57 11.96 4.33
CA TRP A 158 3.84 11.69 5.56
C TRP A 158 4.06 12.76 6.64
N SER A 159 5.24 13.40 6.66
CA SER A 159 5.55 14.49 7.61
C SER A 159 4.81 15.78 7.29
N LEU A 160 4.47 16.03 6.03
CA LEU A 160 3.74 17.23 5.60
C LEU A 160 2.25 17.18 5.94
N GLY A 161 1.71 16.00 6.21
CA GLY A 161 0.29 15.78 6.50
C GLY A 161 -0.10 15.86 8.00
N LYS A 162 0.80 16.39 8.84
CA LYS A 162 0.55 16.53 10.28
C LYS A 162 0.17 17.95 10.67
#